data_c9c7ffdc74793cac484734b916029ad3
#
_entry.id   c9c7ffdc74793cac484734b916029ad3
#
_cell.length_a   1.000
_cell.length_b   1.000
_cell.length_c   1.000
_cell.angle_alpha   90.00
_cell.angle_beta   90.00
_cell.angle_gamma   90.00
#
_symmetry.space_group_name_H-M   'P 1'
#
loop_
_entity.id
_entity.type
_entity.pdbx_description
1 polymer ?
#
loop_
_entity_poly.entity_id
_entity_poly.type
_entity_poly.pdbx_seq_one_letter_code
_entity_poly.pdbx_strand_id
1 'polypeptide(L)'
;MPEEFRLTNTQPPNESIETVPSDRLWLRSELMGTQVITRDTGRRLGVVGEVVVDIDRREVIALGLRDNPLTRFLPGLPRWMPLDRIRQVGDVILVDSIDSLSEGFSPERFSRVINCQVITESGQQLGRVLGFSFDIETGELTTLVMGAL
;
A
#
# COMPACT_ATOMS: atom_id res chain seq x y z
N MET A 1 13.17 -14.70 -6.90
CA MET A 1 12.24 -13.57 -6.78
C MET A 1 12.72 -12.38 -7.57
N PRO A 2 11.95 -11.92 -8.52
CA PRO A 2 12.36 -10.73 -9.25
C PRO A 2 12.27 -9.52 -8.33
N GLU A 3 13.38 -8.83 -8.18
CA GLU A 3 13.44 -7.55 -7.49
C GLU A 3 13.34 -6.42 -8.50
N GLU A 4 12.52 -6.63 -9.52
CA GLU A 4 12.35 -5.71 -10.63
C GLU A 4 10.90 -5.28 -10.77
N PHE A 5 10.70 -4.01 -11.04
CA PHE A 5 9.42 -3.47 -11.46
C PHE A 5 9.53 -3.06 -12.93
N ARG A 6 8.77 -3.72 -13.80
CA ARG A 6 8.80 -3.43 -15.23
C ARG A 6 7.73 -2.42 -15.61
N LEU A 7 8.16 -1.34 -16.25
CA LEU A 7 7.26 -0.38 -16.85
C LEU A 7 6.98 -0.81 -18.28
N THR A 8 5.70 -0.99 -18.58
CA THR A 8 5.25 -1.25 -19.95
C THR A 8 4.67 0.01 -20.53
N ASN A 9 5.09 0.37 -21.72
CA ASN A 9 4.57 1.53 -22.42
C ASN A 9 3.38 1.11 -23.28
N THR A 10 2.27 0.79 -22.63
CA THR A 10 1.07 0.25 -23.28
C THR A 10 -0.04 1.29 -23.47
N GLN A 11 0.16 2.51 -23.00
CA GLN A 11 -0.88 3.52 -23.07
C GLN A 11 -0.99 4.08 -24.50
N PRO A 12 -2.16 3.98 -25.15
CA PRO A 12 -2.35 4.57 -26.47
C PRO A 12 -2.23 6.09 -26.41
N PRO A 13 -1.65 6.72 -27.46
CA PRO A 13 -1.41 8.17 -27.44
C PRO A 13 -2.65 9.05 -27.32
N ASN A 14 -3.84 8.51 -27.59
CA ASN A 14 -5.10 9.27 -27.62
C ASN A 14 -6.07 8.94 -26.49
N GLU A 15 -5.64 8.19 -25.48
CA GLU A 15 -6.51 7.94 -24.34
C GLU A 15 -6.61 9.18 -23.45
N SER A 16 -7.86 9.56 -23.15
CA SER A 16 -8.09 10.59 -22.14
C SER A 16 -7.61 10.07 -20.79
N ILE A 17 -6.66 10.76 -20.18
CA ILE A 17 -6.19 10.44 -18.85
C ILE A 17 -7.29 10.82 -17.86
N GLU A 18 -7.90 9.82 -17.24
CA GLU A 18 -8.77 10.08 -16.11
C GLU A 18 -7.91 10.53 -14.94
N THR A 19 -8.11 11.77 -14.51
CA THR A 19 -7.46 12.27 -13.31
C THR A 19 -8.15 11.72 -12.09
N VAL A 20 -7.38 11.00 -11.26
CA VAL A 20 -7.83 10.56 -9.96
C VAL A 20 -7.96 11.79 -9.04
N PRO A 21 -9.07 11.95 -8.31
CA PRO A 21 -9.18 13.03 -7.34
C PRO A 21 -8.03 13.02 -6.34
N SER A 22 -7.48 14.20 -6.03
CA SER A 22 -6.27 14.31 -5.19
C SER A 22 -6.45 13.78 -3.78
N ASP A 23 -7.67 13.80 -3.24
CA ASP A 23 -7.99 13.28 -1.91
C ASP A 23 -7.94 11.74 -1.84
N ARG A 24 -7.92 11.07 -2.98
CA ARG A 24 -7.79 9.61 -3.08
C ARG A 24 -6.34 9.16 -3.26
N LEU A 25 -5.43 10.07 -3.59
CA LEU A 25 -4.03 9.74 -3.83
C LEU A 25 -3.22 9.87 -2.55
N TRP A 26 -2.56 8.80 -2.17
CA TRP A 26 -1.72 8.77 -0.98
C TRP A 26 -0.34 8.25 -1.32
N LEU A 27 0.68 8.91 -0.77
CA LEU A 27 2.02 8.39 -0.79
C LEU A 27 2.16 7.31 0.28
N ARG A 28 2.92 6.26 -0.03
CA ARG A 28 3.25 5.23 0.96
C ARG A 28 3.76 5.87 2.25
N SER A 29 4.67 6.85 2.14
CA SER A 29 5.27 7.51 3.29
C SER A 29 4.25 8.25 4.17
N GLU A 30 3.15 8.72 3.59
CA GLU A 30 2.09 9.38 4.35
C GLU A 30 1.31 8.40 5.21
N LEU A 31 1.18 7.14 4.78
CA LEU A 31 0.45 6.12 5.52
C LEU A 31 1.30 5.43 6.58
N MET A 32 2.62 5.34 6.37
CA MET A 32 3.49 4.64 7.31
C MET A 32 3.44 5.31 8.68
N GLY A 33 3.24 4.52 9.72
CA GLY A 33 3.14 5.01 11.09
C GLY A 33 1.77 5.55 11.48
N THR A 34 0.80 5.58 10.57
CA THR A 34 -0.55 6.06 10.86
C THR A 34 -1.30 5.04 11.72
N GLN A 35 -1.99 5.51 12.75
CA GLN A 35 -2.80 4.65 13.61
C GLN A 35 -4.05 4.17 12.91
N VAL A 36 -4.41 2.91 13.16
CA VAL A 36 -5.65 2.30 12.68
C VAL A 36 -6.58 2.10 13.86
N ILE A 37 -7.79 2.64 13.75
CA ILE A 37 -8.77 2.70 14.83
C ILE A 37 -10.11 2.16 14.33
N THR A 38 -10.82 1.43 15.17
CA THR A 38 -12.15 0.94 14.83
C THR A 38 -13.20 2.01 15.05
N ARG A 39 -14.19 2.05 14.15
CA ARG A 39 -15.32 2.99 14.27
C ARG A 39 -16.32 2.60 15.34
N ASP A 40 -16.46 1.31 15.61
CA ASP A 40 -17.47 0.81 16.54
C ASP A 40 -17.15 1.16 18.00
N THR A 41 -15.90 0.95 18.45
CA THR A 41 -15.52 1.12 19.84
C THR A 41 -14.33 2.05 20.06
N GLY A 42 -13.77 2.62 18.99
CA GLY A 42 -12.59 3.47 19.07
C GLY A 42 -11.32 2.72 19.46
N ARG A 43 -11.28 1.41 19.18
CA ARG A 43 -10.15 0.57 19.56
C ARG A 43 -8.97 0.79 18.62
N ARG A 44 -7.78 0.93 19.19
CA ARG A 44 -6.54 1.05 18.43
C ARG A 44 -6.03 -0.33 18.07
N LEU A 45 -5.88 -0.59 16.75
CA LEU A 45 -5.45 -1.90 16.26
C LEU A 45 -3.95 -1.98 15.98
N GLY A 46 -3.29 -0.84 15.89
CA GLY A 46 -1.87 -0.76 15.58
C GLY A 46 -1.57 0.44 14.70
N VAL A 47 -0.37 0.46 14.15
CA VAL A 47 0.06 1.47 13.18
C VAL A 47 0.48 0.77 11.90
N VAL A 48 0.36 1.50 10.78
CA VAL A 48 0.79 0.96 9.48
C VAL A 48 2.31 0.78 9.50
N GLY A 49 2.75 -0.46 9.33
CA GLY A 49 4.16 -0.83 9.24
C GLY A 49 4.59 -1.28 7.86
N GLU A 50 3.63 -1.61 7.01
CA GLU A 50 3.90 -2.09 5.66
C GLU A 50 2.72 -1.81 4.75
N VAL A 51 3.02 -1.48 3.50
CA VAL A 51 2.01 -1.36 2.43
C VAL A 51 2.32 -2.44 1.41
N VAL A 52 1.42 -3.41 1.27
CA VAL A 52 1.64 -4.60 0.46
C VAL A 52 1.14 -4.39 -0.95
N VAL A 53 2.00 -4.63 -1.93
CA VAL A 53 1.70 -4.42 -3.34
C VAL A 53 1.74 -5.75 -4.09
N ASP A 54 0.71 -5.97 -4.90
CA ASP A 54 0.74 -7.00 -5.93
C ASP A 54 1.39 -6.36 -7.17
N ILE A 55 2.63 -6.73 -7.46
CA ILE A 55 3.40 -6.13 -8.56
C ILE A 55 2.77 -6.46 -9.91
N ASP A 56 2.27 -7.66 -10.07
CA ASP A 56 1.68 -8.10 -11.34
C ASP A 56 0.43 -7.29 -11.70
N ARG A 57 -0.37 -6.97 -10.67
CA ARG A 57 -1.57 -6.15 -10.84
C ARG A 57 -1.30 -4.66 -10.68
N ARG A 58 -0.14 -4.29 -10.16
CA ARG A 58 0.22 -2.91 -9.85
C ARG A 58 -0.77 -2.26 -8.91
N GLU A 59 -1.14 -3.01 -7.87
CA GLU A 59 -2.14 -2.58 -6.88
C GLU A 59 -1.64 -2.80 -5.48
N VAL A 60 -1.93 -1.84 -4.59
CA VAL A 60 -1.87 -2.05 -3.15
C VAL A 60 -3.07 -2.91 -2.76
N ILE A 61 -2.83 -3.98 -2.05
CA ILE A 61 -3.88 -4.96 -1.68
C ILE A 61 -4.16 -4.98 -0.19
N ALA A 62 -3.19 -4.63 0.64
CA ALA A 62 -3.35 -4.70 2.09
C ALA A 62 -2.35 -3.79 2.78
N LEU A 63 -2.67 -3.47 4.03
CA LEU A 63 -1.76 -2.82 4.96
C LEU A 63 -1.34 -3.83 6.03
N GLY A 64 -0.05 -3.88 6.33
CA GLY A 64 0.46 -4.64 7.46
C GLY A 64 0.54 -3.73 8.67
N LEU A 65 0.01 -4.19 9.80
CA LEU A 65 0.01 -3.42 11.03
C LEU A 65 1.12 -3.92 11.95
N ARG A 66 1.70 -3.00 12.70
CA ARG A 66 2.64 -3.31 13.77
C ARG A 66 2.13 -2.73 15.07
N ASP A 67 2.60 -3.28 16.19
CA ASP A 67 2.23 -2.79 17.50
C ASP A 67 2.88 -1.43 17.76
N ASN A 68 2.20 -0.65 18.58
CA ASN A 68 2.79 0.50 19.24
C ASN A 68 2.53 0.38 20.76
N PRO A 69 3.04 1.30 21.60
CA PRO A 69 2.81 1.21 23.04
C PRO A 69 1.34 1.18 23.45
N LEU A 70 0.46 1.71 22.61
CA LEU A 70 -0.98 1.77 22.89
C LEU A 70 -1.72 0.50 22.52
N THR A 71 -1.11 -0.37 21.69
CA THR A 71 -1.76 -1.58 21.15
C THR A 71 -1.11 -2.86 21.60
N ARG A 72 0.00 -2.80 22.34
CA ARG A 72 0.77 -3.99 22.73
C ARG A 72 0.01 -5.00 23.60
N PHE A 73 -1.16 -4.62 24.11
CA PHE A 73 -1.99 -5.48 24.92
C PHE A 73 -3.11 -6.18 24.14
N LEU A 74 -3.00 -6.20 22.81
CA LEU A 74 -3.95 -6.89 21.93
C LEU A 74 -3.29 -8.11 21.29
N PRO A 75 -2.82 -9.10 22.06
CA PRO A 75 -2.17 -10.28 21.49
C PRO A 75 -3.15 -11.13 20.70
N GLY A 76 -2.64 -11.79 19.68
CA GLY A 76 -3.44 -12.72 18.89
C GLY A 76 -4.30 -12.08 17.80
N LEU A 77 -4.27 -10.77 17.63
CA LEU A 77 -4.96 -10.13 16.51
C LEU A 77 -4.19 -10.37 15.21
N PRO A 78 -4.88 -10.63 14.10
CA PRO A 78 -4.26 -10.62 12.78
C PRO A 78 -3.61 -9.27 12.50
N ARG A 79 -2.51 -9.31 11.74
CA ARG A 79 -1.74 -8.09 11.46
C ARG A 79 -1.98 -7.52 10.07
N TRP A 80 -2.84 -8.14 9.30
CA TRP A 80 -3.09 -7.75 7.92
C TRP A 80 -4.49 -7.19 7.76
N MET A 81 -4.57 -6.08 7.06
CA MET A 81 -5.85 -5.42 6.80
C MET A 81 -5.98 -5.21 5.29
N PRO A 82 -6.94 -5.89 4.65
CA PRO A 82 -7.22 -5.63 3.24
C PRO A 82 -7.55 -4.16 2.99
N LEU A 83 -7.10 -3.63 1.86
CA LEU A 83 -7.29 -2.22 1.55
C LEU A 83 -8.78 -1.83 1.50
N ASP A 84 -9.63 -2.73 1.02
CA ASP A 84 -11.07 -2.48 0.88
C ASP A 84 -11.82 -2.36 2.21
N ARG A 85 -11.17 -2.62 3.33
CA ARG A 85 -11.76 -2.45 4.67
C ARG A 85 -11.60 -1.03 5.22
N ILE A 86 -10.80 -0.21 4.58
CA ILE A 86 -10.61 1.18 5.00
C ILE A 86 -11.87 1.97 4.71
N ARG A 87 -12.36 2.71 5.71
CA ARG A 87 -13.52 3.57 5.57
C ARG A 87 -13.16 5.04 5.46
N GLN A 88 -12.07 5.44 6.11
CA GLN A 88 -11.61 6.82 6.07
C GLN A 88 -10.11 6.88 6.33
N VAL A 89 -9.43 7.76 5.63
CA VAL A 89 -7.99 8.03 5.82
C VAL A 89 -7.80 9.51 6.09
N GLY A 90 -6.99 9.80 7.08
CA GLY A 90 -6.61 11.14 7.47
C GLY A 90 -5.47 11.04 8.47
N ASP A 91 -5.57 11.76 9.58
CA ASP A 91 -4.62 11.64 10.69
C ASP A 91 -4.61 10.24 11.29
N VAL A 92 -5.73 9.54 11.16
CA VAL A 92 -5.90 8.13 11.50
C VAL A 92 -6.59 7.41 10.36
N ILE A 93 -6.48 6.10 10.34
CA ILE A 93 -7.23 5.24 9.43
C ILE A 93 -8.37 4.63 10.22
N LEU A 94 -9.60 4.75 9.70
CA LEU A 94 -10.79 4.18 10.32
C LEU A 94 -11.25 2.95 9.57
N VAL A 95 -11.50 1.88 10.32
CA VAL A 95 -12.10 0.63 9.85
C VAL A 95 -13.34 0.32 10.68
N ASP A 96 -14.20 -0.59 10.24
CA ASP A 96 -15.47 -0.81 10.96
C ASP A 96 -15.25 -1.43 12.34
N SER A 97 -14.48 -2.52 12.42
CA SER A 97 -14.27 -3.26 13.66
C SER A 97 -13.00 -4.11 13.58
N ILE A 98 -12.72 -4.85 14.65
CA ILE A 98 -11.64 -5.85 14.67
C ILE A 98 -11.77 -6.85 13.53
N ASP A 99 -13.00 -7.17 13.13
CA ASP A 99 -13.26 -8.12 12.04
C ASP A 99 -12.75 -7.63 10.67
N SER A 100 -12.36 -6.36 10.58
CA SER A 100 -11.70 -5.82 9.39
C SER A 100 -10.30 -6.40 9.17
N LEU A 101 -9.68 -6.97 10.19
CA LEU A 101 -8.38 -7.64 10.08
C LEU A 101 -8.54 -9.02 9.44
N SER A 102 -7.55 -9.44 8.67
CA SER A 102 -7.57 -10.71 7.95
C SER A 102 -6.52 -11.68 8.49
N GLU A 103 -6.94 -12.90 8.78
CA GLU A 103 -6.05 -14.01 9.13
C GLU A 103 -5.55 -14.77 7.91
N GLY A 104 -6.29 -14.73 6.81
CA GLY A 104 -6.00 -15.55 5.62
C GLY A 104 -5.01 -14.94 4.65
N PHE A 105 -4.36 -13.86 5.01
CA PHE A 105 -3.43 -13.17 4.12
C PHE A 105 -2.02 -13.76 4.24
N SER A 106 -1.40 -14.07 3.09
CA SER A 106 -0.03 -14.59 3.02
C SER A 106 0.90 -13.59 2.33
N PRO A 107 1.62 -12.76 3.11
CA PRO A 107 2.48 -11.72 2.53
C PRO A 107 3.66 -12.28 1.72
N GLU A 108 4.07 -13.51 1.98
CA GLU A 108 5.18 -14.16 1.26
C GLU A 108 4.91 -14.31 -0.23
N ARG A 109 3.66 -14.24 -0.64
CA ARG A 109 3.26 -14.33 -2.05
C ARG A 109 3.57 -13.07 -2.84
N PHE A 110 3.91 -11.99 -2.15
CA PHE A 110 4.07 -10.67 -2.77
C PHE A 110 5.49 -10.15 -2.58
N SER A 111 6.07 -9.66 -3.67
CA SER A 111 7.41 -9.09 -3.62
C SER A 111 7.37 -7.67 -3.04
N ARG A 112 8.44 -7.30 -2.36
CA ARG A 112 8.60 -5.92 -1.90
C ARG A 112 8.92 -5.02 -3.09
N VAL A 113 8.20 -3.92 -3.18
CA VAL A 113 8.40 -2.92 -4.25
C VAL A 113 9.54 -1.97 -3.89
N ILE A 114 9.67 -1.60 -2.62
CA ILE A 114 10.71 -0.68 -2.17
C ILE A 114 12.08 -1.31 -2.39
N ASN A 115 13.00 -0.55 -2.95
CA ASN A 115 14.35 -0.95 -3.36
C ASN A 115 14.42 -1.85 -4.59
N CYS A 116 13.31 -2.18 -5.22
CA CYS A 116 13.32 -2.88 -6.49
C CYS A 116 13.95 -2.00 -7.58
N GLN A 117 14.68 -2.64 -8.49
CA GLN A 117 15.14 -1.95 -9.69
C GLN A 117 13.98 -1.71 -10.62
N VAL A 118 13.99 -0.53 -11.25
CA VAL A 118 13.01 -0.18 -12.30
C VAL A 118 13.71 -0.26 -13.64
N ILE A 119 13.19 -1.10 -14.51
CA ILE A 119 13.73 -1.27 -15.85
C ILE A 119 12.63 -1.07 -16.89
N THR A 120 13.00 -0.58 -18.07
CA THR A 120 12.11 -0.49 -19.22
C THR A 120 12.00 -1.85 -19.92
N GLU A 121 11.03 -2.00 -20.83
CA GLU A 121 10.92 -3.21 -21.65
C GLU A 121 12.17 -3.48 -22.48
N SER A 122 12.89 -2.42 -22.87
CA SER A 122 14.15 -2.54 -23.61
C SER A 122 15.35 -2.88 -22.73
N GLY A 123 15.15 -3.02 -21.42
CA GLY A 123 16.21 -3.39 -20.49
C GLY A 123 16.98 -2.21 -19.90
N GLN A 124 16.57 -0.98 -20.18
CA GLN A 124 17.22 0.20 -19.63
C GLN A 124 16.90 0.33 -18.13
N GLN A 125 17.92 0.48 -17.31
CA GLN A 125 17.78 0.69 -15.88
C GLN A 125 17.50 2.16 -15.60
N LEU A 126 16.38 2.43 -14.91
CA LEU A 126 15.97 3.79 -14.57
C LEU A 126 16.35 4.19 -13.15
N GLY A 127 16.42 3.23 -12.23
CA GLY A 127 16.71 3.51 -10.84
C GLY A 127 16.11 2.46 -9.91
N ARG A 128 16.02 2.82 -8.63
CA ARG A 128 15.38 2.00 -7.61
C ARG A 128 14.15 2.70 -7.07
N VAL A 129 13.16 1.91 -6.66
CA VAL A 129 11.95 2.43 -6.05
C VAL A 129 12.25 2.89 -4.63
N LEU A 130 12.07 4.17 -4.35
CA LEU A 130 12.17 4.75 -3.01
C LEU A 130 10.81 4.89 -2.35
N GLY A 131 9.76 5.03 -3.13
CA GLY A 131 8.40 5.19 -2.65
C GLY A 131 7.43 5.11 -3.80
N PHE A 132 6.15 5.25 -3.49
CA PHE A 132 5.10 5.25 -4.49
C PHE A 132 3.86 5.93 -3.95
N SER A 133 2.99 6.33 -4.87
CA SER A 133 1.64 6.76 -4.52
C SER A 133 0.62 5.80 -5.14
N PHE A 134 -0.56 5.80 -4.56
CA PHE A 134 -1.62 4.93 -5.03
C PHE A 134 -2.98 5.52 -4.71
N ASP A 135 -3.99 5.03 -5.40
CA ASP A 135 -5.38 5.36 -5.16
C ASP A 135 -5.88 4.55 -3.97
N ILE A 136 -6.30 5.22 -2.89
CA ILE A 136 -6.73 4.54 -1.66
C ILE A 136 -8.02 3.73 -1.85
N GLU A 137 -8.84 4.07 -2.83
CA GLU A 137 -10.08 3.34 -3.08
C GLU A 137 -9.89 2.10 -3.92
N THR A 138 -9.02 2.16 -4.93
CA THR A 138 -8.81 1.05 -5.86
C THR A 138 -7.54 0.26 -5.58
N GLY A 139 -6.57 0.87 -4.90
CA GLY A 139 -5.25 0.31 -4.72
C GLY A 139 -4.29 0.56 -5.87
N GLU A 140 -4.76 1.09 -7.00
CA GLU A 140 -3.94 1.27 -8.18
C GLU A 140 -2.72 2.15 -7.92
N LEU A 141 -1.54 1.66 -8.27
CA LEU A 141 -0.32 2.46 -8.21
C LEU A 141 -0.40 3.57 -9.26
N THR A 142 -0.13 4.80 -8.82
CA THR A 142 -0.23 5.98 -9.70
C THR A 142 1.13 6.54 -10.07
N THR A 143 2.07 6.56 -9.15
CA THR A 143 3.44 7.04 -9.41
C THR A 143 4.45 6.22 -8.64
N LEU A 144 5.66 6.14 -9.18
CA LEU A 144 6.83 5.62 -8.49
C LEU A 144 7.79 6.76 -8.22
N VAL A 145 8.32 6.81 -7.00
CA VAL A 145 9.40 7.71 -6.64
C VAL A 145 10.69 6.91 -6.76
N MET A 146 11.58 7.36 -7.63
CA MET A 146 12.80 6.63 -7.94
C MET A 146 14.04 7.40 -7.50
N GLY A 147 15.05 6.67 -7.06
CA GLY A 147 16.38 7.17 -6.80
C GLY A 147 17.39 6.60 -7.77
N ALA A 148 18.60 7.18 -7.79
CA ALA A 148 19.68 6.68 -8.61
C ALA A 148 20.11 5.27 -8.16
N LEU A 149 20.64 4.53 -9.12
CA LEU A 149 21.21 3.21 -8.85
C LEU A 149 22.52 3.33 -8.08
#